data_190268d890e4f6eede1f114ff68e1062
#
_entry.id   190268d890e4f6eede1f114ff68e1062
#
_cell.length_a   1.000
_cell.length_b   1.000
_cell.length_c   1.000
_cell.angle_alpha   90.00
_cell.angle_beta   90.00
_cell.angle_gamma   90.00
#
_symmetry.space_group_name_H-M   'P 1'
#
loop_
_entity.id
_entity.type
_entity.pdbx_description
1 polymer ?
#
loop_
_entity_poly.entity_id
_entity_poly.type
_entity_poly.pdbx_seq_one_letter_code
_entity_poly.pdbx_strand_id
1 'polypeptide(L)'
;MFISGVGGTDKSFLIEAIKCLVDDIWHPKSGEIMCAIVAPTGIAAFNVGGLTIHRLFQLPIEHEGKTTGYWALSKEAQKRIKMTLKNLKIIIVDEVSMVSNLNLAYLHMRLEDIFGTNEWFGSKNTLFVGDLLQLPPVNGRPVFKKISNQLVKTRIGVANAVNIWKETVEYDKLTINERQKGDETFFKMLDSVRHGCLTDETIDKLKSHVFKVSIQEKYKELESEGTNPPICLFSKVDACKKINELMLESLETEKIELACVDVDESGSTAKFDKKTRKKLGKLKDHSSKTAGLETVLSLAVGCRVMLRCNIDVTVGLVNGAIGTVMGIYATRISIKFDHIDVPCDIERVTSRFMLSKNLYIHRKQFPLILFYAITIHKCQGLSLDTAIIDLSTVVFGDGMAYVALSLVRTLNGLHLLSYDPLLKLVIRALMKFTG
;
A
#
# COMPACT_ATOMS: atom_id res chain seq x y z
N MET A 1 17.76 12.14 8.18
CA MET A 1 18.50 10.86 8.28
C MET A 1 17.72 9.78 7.56
N PHE A 2 18.38 8.82 6.89
CA PHE A 2 17.75 7.66 6.28
C PHE A 2 18.34 6.37 6.86
N ILE A 3 17.48 5.53 7.42
CA ILE A 3 17.84 4.20 7.89
C ILE A 3 17.42 3.17 6.85
N SER A 4 18.41 2.59 6.20
CA SER A 4 18.23 1.51 5.22
C SER A 4 18.18 0.15 5.91
N GLY A 5 17.31 -0.74 5.44
CA GLY A 5 17.29 -2.12 5.90
C GLY A 5 16.56 -3.01 4.91
N VAL A 6 17.10 -4.19 4.61
CA VAL A 6 16.43 -5.18 3.76
C VAL A 6 15.10 -5.64 4.37
N GLY A 7 14.28 -6.37 3.62
CA GLY A 7 13.08 -6.98 4.18
C GLY A 7 13.43 -7.87 5.39
N GLY A 8 12.74 -7.69 6.53
CA GLY A 8 12.98 -8.49 7.74
C GLY A 8 14.04 -7.99 8.70
N THR A 9 14.55 -6.75 8.55
CA THR A 9 15.50 -6.14 9.50
C THR A 9 14.80 -5.32 10.60
N ASP A 10 13.56 -5.63 10.91
CA ASP A 10 12.76 -5.06 12.01
C ASP A 10 12.66 -3.53 12.01
N LYS A 11 12.56 -2.95 10.81
CA LYS A 11 12.35 -1.51 10.64
C LYS A 11 11.11 -1.00 11.38
N SER A 12 10.01 -1.77 11.33
CA SER A 12 8.77 -1.41 12.01
C SER A 12 8.92 -1.40 13.53
N PHE A 13 9.68 -2.35 14.09
CA PHE A 13 10.03 -2.37 15.51
C PHE A 13 10.84 -1.12 15.90
N LEU A 14 11.83 -0.74 15.09
CA LEU A 14 12.59 0.50 15.31
C LEU A 14 11.70 1.74 15.31
N ILE A 15 10.75 1.82 14.39
CA ILE A 15 9.78 2.93 14.30
C ILE A 15 8.95 3.01 15.59
N GLU A 16 8.44 1.87 16.05
CA GLU A 16 7.66 1.77 17.29
C GLU A 16 8.52 2.15 18.53
N ALA A 17 9.73 1.64 18.62
CA ALA A 17 10.66 1.98 19.69
C ALA A 17 10.98 3.48 19.76
N ILE A 18 11.20 4.12 18.60
CA ILE A 18 11.43 5.57 18.54
C ILE A 18 10.15 6.32 18.96
N LYS A 19 8.98 5.87 18.55
CA LYS A 19 7.72 6.48 18.97
C LYS A 19 7.54 6.38 20.48
N CYS A 20 7.73 5.22 21.07
CA CYS A 20 7.64 5.02 22.53
C CYS A 20 8.63 5.93 23.25
N LEU A 21 9.89 6.00 22.79
CA LEU A 21 10.91 6.88 23.38
C LEU A 21 10.50 8.35 23.32
N VAL A 22 9.93 8.80 22.20
CA VAL A 22 9.42 10.18 22.06
C VAL A 22 8.27 10.43 23.03
N ASP A 23 7.35 9.49 23.17
CA ASP A 23 6.20 9.60 24.07
C ASP A 23 6.66 9.60 25.54
N ASP A 24 7.66 8.79 25.89
CA ASP A 24 8.27 8.74 27.24
C ASP A 24 9.02 10.04 27.60
N ILE A 25 9.64 10.71 26.65
CA ILE A 25 10.38 11.97 26.90
C ILE A 25 9.43 13.16 27.06
N TRP A 26 8.39 13.23 26.23
CA TRP A 26 7.53 14.43 26.14
C TRP A 26 6.13 14.26 26.73
N HIS A 27 5.73 13.05 27.17
CA HIS A 27 4.45 12.74 27.81
C HIS A 27 3.24 13.40 27.13
N PRO A 28 2.92 13.04 25.84
CA PRO A 28 1.85 13.68 25.09
C PRO A 28 0.50 13.47 25.77
N LYS A 29 -0.32 14.53 25.81
CA LYS A 29 -1.72 14.39 26.19
C LYS A 29 -2.51 13.69 25.11
N SER A 30 -3.68 13.15 25.47
CA SER A 30 -4.58 12.52 24.50
C SER A 30 -4.85 13.44 23.29
N GLY A 31 -4.58 12.94 22.09
CA GLY A 31 -4.74 13.67 20.82
C GLY A 31 -3.58 14.57 20.41
N GLU A 32 -2.51 14.66 21.19
CA GLU A 32 -1.28 15.38 20.79
C GLU A 32 -0.35 14.49 19.97
N ILE A 33 0.22 15.03 18.89
CA ILE A 33 1.16 14.34 18.01
C ILE A 33 2.56 14.90 18.24
N MET A 34 3.41 14.12 18.93
CA MET A 34 4.84 14.41 19.10
C MET A 34 5.68 13.70 18.03
N CYS A 35 5.30 12.48 17.69
CA CYS A 35 5.90 11.66 16.63
C CYS A 35 4.86 11.40 15.54
N ALA A 36 5.07 11.93 14.34
CA ALA A 36 4.21 11.67 13.19
C ALA A 36 4.78 10.52 12.36
N ILE A 37 4.12 9.37 12.37
CA ILE A 37 4.49 8.22 11.54
C ILE A 37 3.65 8.26 10.28
N VAL A 38 4.30 8.22 9.11
CA VAL A 38 3.62 8.24 7.82
C VAL A 38 4.23 7.25 6.83
N ALA A 39 3.42 6.79 5.88
CA ALA A 39 3.86 5.93 4.79
C ALA A 39 3.17 6.30 3.46
N PRO A 40 3.68 5.88 2.30
CA PRO A 40 3.07 6.19 1.00
C PRO A 40 1.76 5.46 0.75
N THR A 41 1.55 4.28 1.35
CA THR A 41 0.35 3.45 1.15
C THR A 41 -0.44 3.26 2.44
N GLY A 42 -1.75 2.94 2.31
CA GLY A 42 -2.61 2.68 3.47
C GLY A 42 -2.19 1.47 4.28
N ILE A 43 -1.77 0.39 3.62
CA ILE A 43 -1.32 -0.85 4.28
C ILE A 43 -0.02 -0.60 5.06
N ALA A 44 0.97 0.02 4.42
CA ALA A 44 2.22 0.34 5.11
C ALA A 44 1.98 1.27 6.32
N ALA A 45 1.16 2.32 6.14
CA ALA A 45 0.80 3.23 7.23
C ALA A 45 0.12 2.52 8.41
N PHE A 46 -0.79 1.59 8.10
CA PHE A 46 -1.46 0.79 9.13
C PHE A 46 -0.49 -0.09 9.92
N ASN A 47 0.43 -0.78 9.23
CA ASN A 47 1.38 -1.69 9.86
C ASN A 47 2.30 -1.02 10.89
N VAL A 48 2.54 0.28 10.75
CA VAL A 48 3.36 1.08 11.67
C VAL A 48 2.53 2.00 12.57
N GLY A 49 1.21 1.81 12.63
CA GLY A 49 0.32 2.62 13.45
C GLY A 49 0.27 4.11 13.04
N GLY A 50 0.49 4.40 11.76
CA GLY A 50 0.58 5.74 11.21
C GLY A 50 -0.54 6.11 10.25
N LEU A 51 -0.34 7.19 9.49
CA LEU A 51 -1.24 7.67 8.45
C LEU A 51 -0.52 7.72 7.09
N THR A 52 -1.27 7.80 5.99
CA THR A 52 -0.60 8.08 4.72
C THR A 52 -0.08 9.52 4.68
N ILE A 53 1.07 9.73 4.00
CA ILE A 53 1.68 11.06 3.81
C ILE A 53 0.65 12.05 3.26
N HIS A 54 -0.14 11.60 2.27
CA HIS A 54 -1.19 12.40 1.64
C HIS A 54 -2.30 12.80 2.61
N ARG A 55 -2.69 11.91 3.51
CA ARG A 55 -3.77 12.18 4.48
C ARG A 55 -3.31 13.16 5.57
N LEU A 56 -2.15 12.93 6.17
CA LEU A 56 -1.69 13.75 7.29
C LEU A 56 -1.35 15.17 6.84
N PHE A 57 -0.62 15.30 5.74
CA PHE A 57 -0.12 16.59 5.26
C PHE A 57 -0.96 17.20 4.13
N GLN A 58 -2.06 16.56 3.74
CA GLN A 58 -2.94 16.99 2.63
C GLN A 58 -2.15 17.31 1.36
N LEU A 59 -1.27 16.39 0.95
CA LEU A 59 -0.47 16.55 -0.26
C LEU A 59 -1.33 16.36 -1.52
N PRO A 60 -0.94 17.00 -2.65
CA PRO A 60 -1.53 16.74 -3.94
C PRO A 60 -1.47 15.25 -4.31
N ILE A 61 -2.57 14.68 -4.81
CA ILE A 61 -2.64 13.30 -5.26
C ILE A 61 -2.53 13.26 -6.78
N GLU A 62 -1.67 12.38 -7.29
CA GLU A 62 -1.58 12.12 -8.73
C GLU A 62 -2.81 11.32 -9.19
N HIS A 63 -3.49 11.81 -10.23
CA HIS A 63 -4.59 11.13 -10.87
C HIS A 63 -4.23 10.78 -12.32
N GLU A 64 -4.35 9.52 -12.71
CA GLU A 64 -4.19 9.03 -14.10
C GLU A 64 -2.83 9.39 -14.73
N GLY A 65 -1.75 9.36 -13.97
CA GLY A 65 -0.41 9.74 -14.45
C GLY A 65 -0.25 11.24 -14.70
N LYS A 66 -1.23 12.05 -14.31
CA LYS A 66 -1.14 13.51 -14.32
C LYS A 66 -0.83 14.00 -12.91
N THR A 67 0.40 14.38 -12.69
CA THR A 67 0.82 15.01 -11.44
C THR A 67 0.15 16.38 -11.34
N THR A 68 -0.63 16.62 -10.29
CA THR A 68 -1.09 17.96 -9.96
C THR A 68 0.10 18.80 -9.48
N GLY A 69 0.14 20.09 -9.81
CA GLY A 69 1.15 21.01 -9.23
C GLY A 69 0.95 21.16 -7.73
N TYR A 70 1.98 21.64 -7.03
CA TYR A 70 1.83 22.03 -5.64
C TYR A 70 0.79 23.16 -5.50
N TRP A 71 -0.02 23.07 -4.47
CA TRP A 71 -1.01 24.10 -4.10
C TRP A 71 -0.95 24.36 -2.60
N ALA A 72 -0.98 25.65 -2.23
CA ALA A 72 -1.03 26.04 -0.85
C ALA A 72 -2.39 25.70 -0.22
N LEU A 73 -2.40 25.39 1.06
CA LEU A 73 -3.65 25.15 1.81
C LEU A 73 -4.44 26.46 1.97
N SER A 74 -5.78 26.35 2.10
CA SER A 74 -6.55 27.48 2.60
C SER A 74 -6.08 27.85 4.01
N LYS A 75 -6.28 29.11 4.40
CA LYS A 75 -5.86 29.61 5.73
C LYS A 75 -6.49 28.78 6.86
N GLU A 76 -7.73 28.32 6.69
CA GLU A 76 -8.45 27.50 7.66
C GLU A 76 -7.85 26.09 7.74
N ALA A 77 -7.53 25.47 6.61
CA ALA A 77 -6.91 24.15 6.56
C ALA A 77 -5.49 24.18 7.15
N GLN A 78 -4.70 25.20 6.80
CA GLN A 78 -3.36 25.42 7.36
C GLN A 78 -3.42 25.59 8.89
N LYS A 79 -4.35 26.42 9.39
CA LYS A 79 -4.53 26.62 10.82
C LYS A 79 -4.91 25.32 11.54
N ARG A 80 -5.81 24.52 10.99
CA ARG A 80 -6.17 23.20 11.56
C ARG A 80 -4.99 22.28 11.65
N ILE A 81 -4.25 22.08 10.55
CA ILE A 81 -3.07 21.21 10.54
C ILE A 81 -2.00 21.72 11.50
N LYS A 82 -1.74 23.02 11.51
CA LYS A 82 -0.78 23.63 12.44
C LYS A 82 -1.18 23.38 13.90
N MET A 83 -2.44 23.46 14.24
CA MET A 83 -2.93 23.13 15.59
C MET A 83 -2.73 21.63 15.92
N THR A 84 -3.04 20.73 14.98
CA THR A 84 -2.84 19.28 15.15
C THR A 84 -1.37 18.94 15.35
N LEU A 85 -0.46 19.59 14.62
CA LEU A 85 0.96 19.30 14.60
C LEU A 85 1.81 20.29 15.45
N LYS A 86 1.17 21.11 16.31
CA LYS A 86 1.86 22.18 17.09
C LYS A 86 3.01 21.64 17.94
N ASN A 87 2.86 20.44 18.48
CA ASN A 87 3.83 19.79 19.38
C ASN A 87 4.77 18.82 18.66
N LEU A 88 4.68 18.71 17.33
CA LEU A 88 5.46 17.78 16.53
C LEU A 88 6.97 17.94 16.74
N LYS A 89 7.66 16.85 17.08
CA LYS A 89 9.10 16.77 17.30
C LYS A 89 9.81 16.04 16.17
N ILE A 90 9.23 14.94 15.70
CA ILE A 90 9.82 14.10 14.66
C ILE A 90 8.76 13.60 13.68
N ILE A 91 9.14 13.50 12.42
CA ILE A 91 8.39 12.85 11.34
C ILE A 91 9.15 11.58 10.94
N ILE A 92 8.48 10.44 10.96
CA ILE A 92 9.02 9.18 10.47
C ILE A 92 8.28 8.81 9.19
N VAL A 93 9.02 8.66 8.09
CA VAL A 93 8.49 8.27 6.77
C VAL A 93 8.94 6.85 6.49
N ASP A 94 8.02 5.90 6.62
CA ASP A 94 8.29 4.49 6.29
C ASP A 94 8.07 4.21 4.80
N GLU A 95 8.60 3.08 4.31
CA GLU A 95 8.53 2.61 2.92
C GLU A 95 8.94 3.70 1.91
N VAL A 96 10.05 4.39 2.21
CA VAL A 96 10.53 5.53 1.42
C VAL A 96 10.80 5.20 -0.05
N SER A 97 11.04 3.93 -0.40
CA SER A 97 11.23 3.48 -1.78
C SER A 97 10.06 3.85 -2.69
N MET A 98 8.83 3.85 -2.16
CA MET A 98 7.61 4.20 -2.88
C MET A 98 7.27 5.70 -2.85
N VAL A 99 8.06 6.52 -2.18
CA VAL A 99 7.91 7.99 -2.18
C VAL A 99 8.58 8.56 -3.41
N SER A 100 7.85 9.34 -4.21
CA SER A 100 8.47 10.02 -5.36
C SER A 100 9.26 11.26 -4.94
N ASN A 101 10.24 11.65 -5.76
CA ASN A 101 10.99 12.90 -5.56
C ASN A 101 10.08 14.14 -5.53
N LEU A 102 8.96 14.13 -6.28
CA LEU A 102 7.94 15.19 -6.22
C LEU A 102 7.18 15.17 -4.90
N ASN A 103 6.76 13.99 -4.41
CA ASN A 103 6.09 13.88 -3.12
C ASN A 103 7.00 14.32 -1.97
N LEU A 104 8.29 14.03 -2.06
CA LEU A 104 9.28 14.53 -1.10
C LEU A 104 9.36 16.06 -1.11
N ALA A 105 9.40 16.67 -2.31
CA ALA A 105 9.38 18.12 -2.46
C ALA A 105 8.07 18.73 -1.94
N TYR A 106 6.93 18.13 -2.23
CA TYR A 106 5.64 18.59 -1.72
C TYR A 106 5.53 18.48 -0.20
N LEU A 107 6.10 17.42 0.39
CA LEU A 107 6.18 17.29 1.84
C LEU A 107 7.01 18.42 2.47
N HIS A 108 8.19 18.67 1.91
CA HIS A 108 9.06 19.78 2.36
C HIS A 108 8.32 21.13 2.29
N MET A 109 7.80 21.51 1.11
CA MET A 109 7.07 22.76 0.92
C MET A 109 5.84 22.87 1.84
N ARG A 110 5.14 21.76 2.05
CA ARG A 110 3.98 21.73 2.96
C ARG A 110 4.37 22.00 4.42
N LEU A 111 5.51 21.48 4.85
CA LEU A 111 6.02 21.72 6.20
C LEU A 111 6.51 23.16 6.37
N GLU A 112 7.14 23.75 5.35
CA GLU A 112 7.45 25.18 5.32
C GLU A 112 6.18 26.02 5.48
N ASP A 113 5.12 25.74 4.71
CA ASP A 113 3.84 26.44 4.80
C ASP A 113 3.20 26.30 6.20
N ILE A 114 3.20 25.10 6.79
CA ILE A 114 2.57 24.84 8.09
C ILE A 114 3.32 25.56 9.22
N PHE A 115 4.65 25.50 9.23
CA PHE A 115 5.45 26.01 10.34
C PHE A 115 5.95 27.44 10.12
N GLY A 116 5.83 27.97 8.88
CA GLY A 116 6.20 29.35 8.55
C GLY A 116 7.70 29.61 8.61
N THR A 117 8.51 28.66 8.15
CA THR A 117 9.96 28.73 8.09
C THR A 117 10.46 28.24 6.74
N ASN A 118 11.58 28.76 6.27
CA ASN A 118 12.23 28.36 5.01
C ASN A 118 13.32 27.28 5.23
N GLU A 119 13.35 26.67 6.39
CA GLU A 119 14.30 25.61 6.69
C GLU A 119 13.80 24.23 6.23
N TRP A 120 14.73 23.31 6.01
CA TRP A 120 14.41 21.96 5.57
C TRP A 120 13.33 21.31 6.45
N PHE A 121 12.28 20.78 5.78
CA PHE A 121 11.14 20.13 6.43
C PHE A 121 10.48 20.95 7.55
N GLY A 122 10.49 22.31 7.42
CA GLY A 122 9.88 23.19 8.41
C GLY A 122 10.58 23.16 9.77
N SER A 123 11.91 22.99 9.81
CA SER A 123 12.73 22.78 11.02
C SER A 123 12.31 21.56 11.85
N LYS A 124 11.72 20.53 11.24
CA LYS A 124 11.35 19.28 11.93
C LYS A 124 12.34 18.17 11.64
N ASN A 125 12.72 17.44 12.68
CA ASN A 125 13.51 16.22 12.51
C ASN A 125 12.72 15.25 11.62
N THR A 126 13.35 14.77 10.55
CA THR A 126 12.74 13.85 9.62
C THR A 126 13.60 12.62 9.46
N LEU A 127 13.01 11.46 9.78
CA LEU A 127 13.60 10.15 9.64
C LEU A 127 12.92 9.41 8.49
N PHE A 128 13.70 9.00 7.50
CA PHE A 128 13.26 8.12 6.42
C PHE A 128 13.67 6.69 6.74
N VAL A 129 12.78 5.75 6.53
CA VAL A 129 13.03 4.32 6.77
C VAL A 129 12.59 3.52 5.55
N GLY A 130 13.33 2.46 5.20
CA GLY A 130 12.93 1.60 4.08
C GLY A 130 14.11 0.90 3.40
N ASP A 131 13.83 0.33 2.24
CA ASP A 131 14.81 -0.31 1.34
C ASP A 131 14.66 0.24 -0.08
N LEU A 132 15.61 1.06 -0.53
CA LEU A 132 15.56 1.68 -1.87
C LEU A 132 15.69 0.67 -3.03
N LEU A 133 16.01 -0.60 -2.75
CA LEU A 133 16.01 -1.71 -3.73
C LEU A 133 14.65 -2.43 -3.82
N GLN A 134 13.69 -2.05 -2.97
CA GLN A 134 12.30 -2.48 -3.09
C GLN A 134 11.58 -1.69 -4.20
N LEU A 135 10.24 -1.79 -4.24
CA LEU A 135 9.45 -1.18 -5.30
C LEU A 135 9.64 0.33 -5.39
N PRO A 136 9.92 0.86 -6.59
CA PRO A 136 9.95 2.29 -6.83
C PRO A 136 8.53 2.88 -6.81
N PRO A 137 8.41 4.22 -6.79
CA PRO A 137 7.10 4.89 -6.91
C PRO A 137 6.39 4.50 -8.21
N VAL A 138 5.08 4.20 -8.12
CA VAL A 138 4.27 3.78 -9.28
C VAL A 138 4.22 4.87 -10.36
N ASN A 139 4.06 6.14 -9.97
CA ASN A 139 3.95 7.29 -10.87
C ASN A 139 4.95 8.37 -10.45
N GLY A 140 6.23 8.15 -10.73
CA GLY A 140 7.23 9.14 -10.35
C GLY A 140 8.65 8.60 -10.38
N ARG A 141 9.60 9.43 -10.02
CA ARG A 141 11.00 9.02 -9.88
C ARG A 141 11.34 8.83 -8.42
N PRO A 142 12.24 7.90 -8.08
CA PRO A 142 12.69 7.69 -6.71
C PRO A 142 13.20 8.98 -6.05
N VAL A 143 13.10 9.05 -4.73
CA VAL A 143 13.47 10.22 -3.91
C VAL A 143 14.88 10.76 -4.17
N PHE A 144 15.84 9.88 -4.48
CA PHE A 144 17.23 10.24 -4.75
C PHE A 144 17.48 10.79 -6.17
N LYS A 145 16.49 10.75 -7.06
CA LYS A 145 16.59 11.31 -8.41
C LYS A 145 16.26 12.79 -8.42
N LYS A 146 17.12 13.61 -9.06
CA LYS A 146 16.87 15.03 -9.26
C LYS A 146 15.56 15.27 -9.99
N ILE A 147 14.80 16.28 -9.55
CA ILE A 147 13.60 16.75 -10.24
C ILE A 147 14.02 17.48 -11.51
N SER A 148 13.37 17.19 -12.64
CA SER A 148 13.70 17.84 -13.91
C SER A 148 13.31 19.32 -13.89
N ASN A 149 14.08 20.17 -14.60
CA ASN A 149 13.81 21.62 -14.68
C ASN A 149 12.40 21.92 -15.22
N GLN A 150 11.86 21.06 -16.09
CA GLN A 150 10.50 21.20 -16.60
C GLN A 150 9.46 20.99 -15.49
N LEU A 151 9.65 19.97 -14.63
CA LEU A 151 8.76 19.71 -13.48
C LEU A 151 8.89 20.81 -12.43
N VAL A 152 10.09 21.35 -12.20
CA VAL A 152 10.28 22.51 -11.32
C VAL A 152 9.43 23.68 -11.80
N LYS A 153 9.54 24.07 -13.07
CA LYS A 153 8.76 25.19 -13.65
C LYS A 153 7.24 24.98 -13.61
N THR A 154 6.78 23.75 -13.89
CA THR A 154 5.36 23.46 -14.07
C THR A 154 4.64 23.00 -12.80
N ARG A 155 5.37 22.51 -11.80
CA ARG A 155 4.80 21.82 -10.64
C ARG A 155 5.20 22.37 -9.27
N ILE A 156 6.44 22.85 -9.14
CA ILE A 156 7.01 23.26 -7.85
C ILE A 156 7.10 24.78 -7.75
N GLY A 157 7.50 25.45 -8.83
CA GLY A 157 7.70 26.91 -8.84
C GLY A 157 8.94 27.41 -8.07
N VAL A 158 9.60 26.56 -7.26
CA VAL A 158 10.72 26.91 -6.38
C VAL A 158 11.95 26.07 -6.74
N ALA A 159 13.08 26.72 -7.00
CA ALA A 159 14.31 26.05 -7.42
C ALA A 159 14.98 25.24 -6.28
N ASN A 160 14.77 25.62 -5.02
CA ASN A 160 15.48 25.03 -3.88
C ASN A 160 15.08 23.57 -3.55
N ALA A 161 13.91 23.13 -3.99
CA ALA A 161 13.41 21.77 -3.74
C ALA A 161 13.91 20.68 -4.72
N VAL A 162 14.94 20.99 -5.54
CA VAL A 162 15.32 20.17 -6.70
C VAL A 162 16.09 18.90 -6.32
N ASN A 163 16.82 18.92 -5.21
CA ASN A 163 17.72 17.83 -4.81
C ASN A 163 17.74 17.60 -3.29
N ILE A 164 16.56 17.66 -2.66
CA ILE A 164 16.39 17.57 -1.20
C ILE A 164 17.13 16.37 -0.62
N TRP A 165 16.95 15.18 -1.23
CA TRP A 165 17.54 13.94 -0.74
C TRP A 165 19.07 14.04 -0.61
N LYS A 166 19.75 14.55 -1.64
CA LYS A 166 21.21 14.65 -1.64
C LYS A 166 21.72 15.70 -0.62
N GLU A 167 20.95 16.75 -0.40
CA GLU A 167 21.38 17.89 0.41
C GLU A 167 21.08 17.70 1.91
N THR A 168 20.10 16.85 2.25
CA THR A 168 19.60 16.77 3.63
C THR A 168 19.72 15.41 4.30
N VAL A 169 20.01 14.34 3.54
CA VAL A 169 19.89 12.98 4.05
C VAL A 169 21.25 12.36 4.33
N GLU A 170 21.47 12.00 5.59
CA GLU A 170 22.55 11.16 6.09
C GLU A 170 22.06 9.70 6.14
N TYR A 171 22.98 8.74 6.00
CA TYR A 171 22.68 7.32 5.85
C TYR A 171 23.14 6.51 7.04
N ASP A 172 22.27 5.55 7.44
CA ASP A 172 22.63 4.46 8.33
C ASP A 172 21.95 3.16 7.87
N LYS A 173 22.40 2.01 8.35
CA LYS A 173 21.94 0.70 7.86
C LYS A 173 21.68 -0.30 8.98
N LEU A 174 20.50 -0.93 8.95
CA LEU A 174 20.21 -2.14 9.71
C LEU A 174 20.75 -3.35 8.95
N THR A 175 21.59 -4.15 9.61
CA THR A 175 22.32 -5.28 8.98
C THR A 175 21.79 -6.64 9.37
N ILE A 176 21.09 -6.75 10.52
CA ILE A 176 20.59 -8.03 11.05
C ILE A 176 19.22 -8.32 10.47
N ASN A 177 19.05 -9.45 9.80
CA ASN A 177 17.76 -9.92 9.30
C ASN A 177 17.14 -10.88 10.32
N GLU A 178 16.04 -10.46 10.94
CA GLU A 178 15.33 -11.25 11.95
C GLU A 178 14.22 -12.14 11.31
N ARG A 179 13.68 -11.75 10.15
CA ARG A 179 12.58 -12.48 9.51
C ARG A 179 13.02 -13.86 9.00
N GLN A 180 14.18 -13.95 8.38
CA GLN A 180 14.77 -15.18 7.84
C GLN A 180 15.84 -15.77 8.79
N LYS A 181 15.82 -15.40 10.07
CA LYS A 181 16.74 -15.94 11.07
C LYS A 181 16.55 -17.45 11.17
N GLY A 182 17.64 -18.20 10.94
CA GLY A 182 17.62 -19.68 10.89
C GLY A 182 17.39 -20.27 9.50
N ASP A 183 17.08 -19.47 8.46
CA ASP A 183 17.03 -19.91 7.06
C ASP A 183 18.05 -19.14 6.21
N GLU A 184 19.33 -19.40 6.46
CA GLU A 184 20.43 -18.75 5.72
C GLU A 184 20.35 -19.01 4.19
N THR A 185 19.82 -20.15 3.81
CA THR A 185 19.68 -20.51 2.41
C THR A 185 18.67 -19.60 1.71
N PHE A 186 17.52 -19.38 2.34
CA PHE A 186 16.51 -18.48 1.81
C PHE A 186 17.02 -17.03 1.81
N PHE A 187 17.71 -16.62 2.86
CA PHE A 187 18.31 -15.28 2.93
C PHE A 187 19.32 -15.05 1.76
N LYS A 188 20.23 -15.98 1.51
CA LYS A 188 21.20 -15.89 0.39
C LYS A 188 20.48 -15.83 -0.96
N MET A 189 19.43 -16.63 -1.13
CA MET A 189 18.59 -16.60 -2.33
C MET A 189 17.94 -15.23 -2.52
N LEU A 190 17.34 -14.65 -1.47
CA LEU A 190 16.74 -13.33 -1.51
C LEU A 190 17.77 -12.24 -1.84
N ASP A 191 18.97 -12.32 -1.28
CA ASP A 191 20.05 -11.37 -1.55
C ASP A 191 20.52 -11.46 -3.03
N SER A 192 20.65 -12.66 -3.57
CA SER A 192 20.94 -12.91 -4.99
C SER A 192 19.87 -12.27 -5.91
N VAL A 193 18.60 -12.48 -5.58
CA VAL A 193 17.47 -11.87 -6.30
C VAL A 193 17.49 -10.34 -6.17
N ARG A 194 17.73 -9.82 -4.97
CA ARG A 194 17.76 -8.38 -4.66
C ARG A 194 18.79 -7.62 -5.50
N HIS A 195 19.96 -8.22 -5.72
CA HIS A 195 21.05 -7.62 -6.48
C HIS A 195 21.03 -8.00 -7.98
N GLY A 196 20.07 -8.83 -8.42
CA GLY A 196 19.98 -9.29 -9.80
C GLY A 196 21.12 -10.25 -10.21
N CYS A 197 21.78 -10.86 -9.23
CA CYS A 197 22.90 -11.79 -9.41
C CYS A 197 22.44 -13.21 -9.15
N LEU A 198 21.52 -13.73 -10.00
CA LEU A 198 20.98 -15.09 -9.84
C LEU A 198 22.07 -16.13 -10.06
N THR A 199 22.31 -16.97 -9.06
CA THR A 199 23.14 -18.16 -9.17
C THR A 199 22.33 -19.34 -9.70
N ASP A 200 23.00 -20.35 -10.28
CA ASP A 200 22.32 -21.57 -10.75
C ASP A 200 21.59 -22.25 -9.59
N GLU A 201 22.16 -22.27 -8.38
CA GLU A 201 21.51 -22.78 -7.18
C GLU A 201 20.20 -22.02 -6.85
N THR A 202 20.21 -20.68 -6.95
CA THR A 202 19.01 -19.86 -6.75
C THR A 202 17.94 -20.19 -7.80
N ILE A 203 18.34 -20.33 -9.05
CA ILE A 203 17.44 -20.66 -10.16
C ILE A 203 16.81 -22.04 -9.95
N ASP A 204 17.59 -23.02 -9.59
CA ASP A 204 17.10 -24.41 -9.40
C ASP A 204 16.17 -24.49 -8.18
N LYS A 205 16.47 -23.76 -7.10
CA LYS A 205 15.56 -23.65 -5.95
C LYS A 205 14.24 -23.00 -6.33
N LEU A 206 14.25 -21.88 -7.05
CA LEU A 206 13.01 -21.25 -7.51
C LEU A 206 12.20 -22.20 -8.39
N LYS A 207 12.83 -22.90 -9.33
CA LYS A 207 12.17 -23.90 -10.18
C LYS A 207 11.55 -25.04 -9.38
N SER A 208 12.19 -25.50 -8.31
CA SER A 208 11.68 -26.60 -7.48
C SER A 208 10.42 -26.22 -6.69
N HIS A 209 10.16 -24.93 -6.48
CA HIS A 209 8.95 -24.42 -5.83
C HIS A 209 7.79 -24.15 -6.79
N VAL A 210 7.98 -24.40 -8.10
CA VAL A 210 6.89 -24.29 -9.09
C VAL A 210 6.00 -25.54 -8.99
N PHE A 211 4.77 -25.34 -8.57
CA PHE A 211 3.79 -26.42 -8.50
C PHE A 211 3.12 -26.70 -9.87
N LYS A 212 2.55 -27.90 -10.05
CA LYS A 212 2.02 -28.37 -11.35
C LYS A 212 0.48 -28.55 -11.34
N VAL A 213 -0.15 -28.45 -10.18
CA VAL A 213 -1.61 -28.54 -10.02
C VAL A 213 -2.28 -27.20 -10.33
N SER A 214 -3.61 -27.16 -10.38
CA SER A 214 -4.32 -25.90 -10.53
C SER A 214 -4.11 -24.97 -9.31
N ILE A 215 -4.27 -23.66 -9.51
CA ILE A 215 -4.12 -22.70 -8.40
C ILE A 215 -5.20 -22.93 -7.32
N GLN A 216 -6.40 -23.38 -7.69
CA GLN A 216 -7.47 -23.70 -6.75
C GLN A 216 -7.12 -24.91 -5.88
N GLU A 217 -6.60 -25.97 -6.50
CA GLU A 217 -6.15 -27.16 -5.77
C GLU A 217 -5.02 -26.82 -4.82
N LYS A 218 -4.01 -26.06 -5.29
CA LYS A 218 -2.89 -25.65 -4.45
C LYS A 218 -3.34 -24.74 -3.31
N TYR A 219 -4.27 -23.82 -3.57
CA TYR A 219 -4.83 -22.94 -2.54
C TYR A 219 -5.53 -23.76 -1.45
N LYS A 220 -6.41 -24.70 -1.82
CA LYS A 220 -7.14 -25.57 -0.88
C LYS A 220 -6.19 -26.46 -0.07
N GLU A 221 -5.17 -27.02 -0.70
CA GLU A 221 -4.12 -27.80 -0.03
C GLU A 221 -3.47 -26.95 1.08
N LEU A 222 -2.98 -25.77 0.74
CA LEU A 222 -2.30 -24.88 1.68
C LEU A 222 -3.23 -24.31 2.76
N GLU A 223 -4.49 -24.05 2.44
CA GLU A 223 -5.50 -23.62 3.41
C GLU A 223 -5.80 -24.72 4.44
N SER A 224 -5.76 -25.99 4.01
CA SER A 224 -5.98 -27.12 4.92
C SER A 224 -4.78 -27.44 5.83
N GLU A 225 -3.57 -27.10 5.40
CA GLU A 225 -2.33 -27.37 6.14
C GLU A 225 -1.94 -26.24 7.09
N GLY A 226 -2.38 -25.02 6.82
CA GLY A 226 -1.96 -23.80 7.52
C GLY A 226 -3.01 -23.23 8.47
N THR A 227 -2.53 -22.36 9.37
CA THR A 227 -3.41 -21.57 10.26
C THR A 227 -4.02 -20.35 9.56
N ASN A 228 -3.31 -19.82 8.56
CA ASN A 228 -3.72 -18.67 7.77
C ASN A 228 -3.83 -19.06 6.29
N PRO A 229 -4.93 -18.71 5.61
CA PRO A 229 -5.08 -18.94 4.18
C PRO A 229 -3.97 -18.24 3.37
N PRO A 230 -3.43 -18.86 2.31
CA PRO A 230 -2.40 -18.27 1.48
C PRO A 230 -2.92 -17.04 0.72
N ILE A 231 -2.01 -16.15 0.35
CA ILE A 231 -2.32 -15.00 -0.50
C ILE A 231 -1.63 -15.18 -1.86
N CYS A 232 -2.37 -14.96 -2.95
CA CYS A 232 -1.83 -15.02 -4.30
C CYS A 232 -1.29 -13.64 -4.72
N LEU A 233 -0.02 -13.58 -5.14
CA LEU A 233 0.67 -12.35 -5.52
C LEU A 233 0.90 -12.28 -7.02
N PHE A 234 0.41 -11.21 -7.65
CA PHE A 234 0.54 -10.96 -9.08
C PHE A 234 1.07 -9.56 -9.36
N SER A 235 1.67 -9.38 -10.53
CA SER A 235 2.14 -8.08 -10.99
C SER A 235 1.00 -7.16 -11.48
N LYS A 236 -0.08 -7.73 -12.02
CA LYS A 236 -1.18 -7.02 -12.70
C LYS A 236 -2.52 -7.13 -11.95
N VAL A 237 -3.28 -6.03 -11.97
CA VAL A 237 -4.63 -5.97 -11.39
C VAL A 237 -5.59 -6.96 -12.06
N ASP A 238 -5.52 -7.11 -13.40
CA ASP A 238 -6.42 -8.01 -14.14
C ASP A 238 -6.18 -9.48 -13.80
N ALA A 239 -4.93 -9.87 -13.53
CA ALA A 239 -4.62 -11.21 -13.05
C ALA A 239 -5.24 -11.46 -11.66
N CYS A 240 -5.10 -10.48 -10.74
CA CYS A 240 -5.74 -10.56 -9.42
C CYS A 240 -7.26 -10.69 -9.53
N LYS A 241 -7.92 -9.90 -10.40
CA LYS A 241 -9.37 -9.99 -10.61
C LYS A 241 -9.79 -11.38 -11.07
N LYS A 242 -9.11 -11.92 -12.10
CA LYS A 242 -9.40 -13.27 -12.62
C LYS A 242 -9.28 -14.35 -11.55
N ILE A 243 -8.23 -14.29 -10.73
CA ILE A 243 -8.04 -15.28 -9.66
C ILE A 243 -9.08 -15.10 -8.56
N ASN A 244 -9.41 -13.87 -8.17
CA ASN A 244 -10.45 -13.61 -7.18
C ASN A 244 -11.83 -14.14 -7.65
N GLU A 245 -12.18 -13.93 -8.91
CA GLU A 245 -13.40 -14.47 -9.53
C GLU A 245 -13.37 -15.99 -9.58
N LEU A 246 -12.26 -16.59 -10.05
CA LEU A 246 -12.07 -18.04 -10.13
C LEU A 246 -12.18 -18.72 -8.75
N MET A 247 -11.62 -18.12 -7.72
CA MET A 247 -11.71 -18.64 -6.35
C MET A 247 -13.12 -18.51 -5.79
N LEU A 248 -13.82 -17.40 -6.06
CA LEU A 248 -15.22 -17.26 -5.70
C LEU A 248 -16.09 -18.31 -6.40
N GLU A 249 -15.83 -18.57 -7.70
CA GLU A 249 -16.54 -19.60 -8.48
C GLU A 249 -16.30 -21.02 -7.96
N SER A 250 -15.18 -21.28 -7.33
CA SER A 250 -14.86 -22.61 -6.76
C SER A 250 -15.55 -22.92 -5.43
N LEU A 251 -16.23 -21.93 -4.83
CA LEU A 251 -17.01 -22.15 -3.62
C LEU A 251 -18.36 -22.82 -3.98
N GLU A 252 -18.80 -23.75 -3.13
CA GLU A 252 -20.07 -24.45 -3.29
C GLU A 252 -21.28 -23.65 -2.79
N THR A 253 -21.02 -22.55 -2.05
CA THR A 253 -22.05 -21.67 -1.49
C THR A 253 -22.65 -20.74 -2.54
N GLU A 254 -23.90 -20.32 -2.33
CA GLU A 254 -24.61 -19.40 -3.21
C GLU A 254 -23.87 -18.07 -3.37
N LYS A 255 -23.72 -17.63 -4.62
CA LYS A 255 -23.12 -16.34 -4.96
C LYS A 255 -24.17 -15.26 -4.99
N ILE A 256 -23.92 -14.17 -4.26
CA ILE A 256 -24.84 -13.04 -4.12
C ILE A 256 -24.20 -11.82 -4.73
N GLU A 257 -24.90 -11.18 -5.67
CA GLU A 257 -24.50 -9.91 -6.27
C GLU A 257 -25.18 -8.74 -5.52
N LEU A 258 -24.36 -7.85 -5.00
CA LEU A 258 -24.77 -6.69 -4.21
C LEU A 258 -24.51 -5.42 -5.02
N ALA A 259 -25.54 -4.85 -5.65
CA ALA A 259 -25.42 -3.59 -6.38
C ALA A 259 -25.23 -2.40 -5.43
N CYS A 260 -24.45 -1.42 -5.87
CA CYS A 260 -24.35 -0.13 -5.17
C CYS A 260 -25.60 0.72 -5.38
N VAL A 261 -25.77 1.71 -4.53
CA VAL A 261 -26.77 2.78 -4.69
C VAL A 261 -26.02 4.08 -4.95
N ASP A 262 -26.19 4.64 -6.14
CA ASP A 262 -25.61 5.93 -6.51
C ASP A 262 -26.69 7.02 -6.48
N VAL A 263 -26.44 8.11 -5.74
CA VAL A 263 -27.31 9.28 -5.65
C VAL A 263 -26.52 10.56 -5.98
N ASP A 264 -27.19 11.58 -6.46
CA ASP A 264 -26.61 12.91 -6.65
C ASP A 264 -26.55 13.72 -5.34
N GLU A 265 -26.06 14.95 -5.40
CA GLU A 265 -25.99 15.83 -4.22
C GLU A 265 -27.37 16.23 -3.64
N SER A 266 -28.45 16.07 -4.41
CA SER A 266 -29.82 16.31 -3.94
C SER A 266 -30.41 15.13 -3.15
N GLY A 267 -29.65 14.01 -3.07
CA GLY A 267 -30.12 12.78 -2.43
C GLY A 267 -31.15 12.02 -3.25
N SER A 268 -31.38 12.44 -4.50
CA SER A 268 -32.31 11.79 -5.40
C SER A 268 -31.66 10.57 -6.05
N THR A 269 -32.31 9.41 -5.97
CA THR A 269 -32.07 8.28 -6.90
C THR A 269 -32.60 8.59 -8.29
N ALA A 270 -33.06 9.84 -8.49
CA ALA A 270 -33.68 10.32 -9.68
C ALA A 270 -32.78 10.07 -10.89
N LYS A 271 -33.40 9.45 -11.84
CA LYS A 271 -33.07 9.23 -13.26
C LYS A 271 -31.88 10.05 -13.74
N PHE A 272 -30.66 9.56 -13.43
CA PHE A 272 -29.48 10.07 -14.13
C PHE A 272 -29.75 10.06 -15.64
N ASP A 273 -29.42 11.14 -16.33
CA ASP A 273 -29.55 11.21 -17.76
C ASP A 273 -28.70 10.10 -18.45
N LYS A 274 -28.99 9.81 -19.72
CA LYS A 274 -28.26 8.79 -20.49
C LYS A 274 -26.74 9.00 -20.46
N LYS A 275 -26.29 10.26 -20.42
CA LYS A 275 -24.87 10.64 -20.44
C LYS A 275 -24.19 10.33 -19.10
N THR A 276 -24.83 10.61 -17.99
CA THR A 276 -24.37 10.30 -16.63
C THR A 276 -24.33 8.79 -16.41
N ARG A 277 -25.37 8.04 -16.81
CA ARG A 277 -25.37 6.57 -16.75
C ARG A 277 -24.24 5.95 -17.56
N LYS A 278 -23.98 6.45 -18.78
CA LYS A 278 -22.87 5.99 -19.61
C LYS A 278 -21.51 6.28 -18.98
N LYS A 279 -21.35 7.42 -18.28
CA LYS A 279 -20.11 7.73 -17.53
C LYS A 279 -19.94 6.84 -16.33
N LEU A 280 -20.99 6.59 -15.53
CA LEU A 280 -20.97 5.66 -14.40
C LEU A 280 -20.65 4.24 -14.86
N GLY A 281 -21.22 3.78 -15.98
CA GLY A 281 -20.91 2.47 -16.56
C GLY A 281 -19.43 2.31 -16.94
N LYS A 282 -18.77 3.36 -17.41
CA LYS A 282 -17.33 3.34 -17.71
C LYS A 282 -16.45 3.27 -16.44
N LEU A 283 -16.99 3.57 -15.28
CA LEU A 283 -16.28 3.47 -14.00
C LEU A 283 -16.49 2.12 -13.31
N LYS A 284 -17.27 1.20 -13.90
CA LYS A 284 -17.57 -0.11 -13.33
C LYS A 284 -16.31 -0.87 -12.92
N ASP A 285 -15.24 -0.77 -13.72
CA ASP A 285 -13.98 -1.48 -13.49
C ASP A 285 -12.87 -0.60 -12.87
N HIS A 286 -13.22 0.62 -12.43
CA HIS A 286 -12.28 1.60 -11.89
C HIS A 286 -12.65 2.00 -10.46
N SER A 287 -12.62 1.06 -9.52
CA SER A 287 -12.95 1.31 -8.11
C SER A 287 -12.09 2.43 -7.48
N SER A 288 -10.86 2.64 -7.95
CA SER A 288 -10.01 3.76 -7.52
C SER A 288 -10.63 5.15 -7.78
N LYS A 289 -11.48 5.28 -8.79
CA LYS A 289 -12.18 6.53 -9.14
C LYS A 289 -13.52 6.68 -8.41
N THR A 290 -13.98 5.63 -7.76
CA THR A 290 -15.25 5.58 -7.02
C THR A 290 -15.02 5.42 -5.52
N ALA A 291 -13.98 6.05 -5.01
CA ALA A 291 -13.56 5.99 -3.61
C ALA A 291 -13.34 4.56 -3.06
N GLY A 292 -12.95 3.63 -3.93
CA GLY A 292 -12.68 2.23 -3.59
C GLY A 292 -13.92 1.34 -3.50
N LEU A 293 -15.13 1.86 -3.77
CA LEU A 293 -16.37 1.10 -3.69
C LEU A 293 -16.76 0.51 -5.05
N GLU A 294 -16.99 -0.80 -5.07
CA GLU A 294 -17.40 -1.53 -6.27
C GLU A 294 -18.83 -1.16 -6.71
N THR A 295 -19.09 -1.17 -8.03
CA THR A 295 -20.45 -0.96 -8.58
C THR A 295 -21.34 -2.17 -8.29
N VAL A 296 -20.79 -3.38 -8.46
CA VAL A 296 -21.42 -4.65 -8.10
C VAL A 296 -20.37 -5.42 -7.31
N LEU A 297 -20.73 -5.86 -6.14
CA LEU A 297 -19.89 -6.67 -5.26
C LEU A 297 -20.47 -8.09 -5.26
N SER A 298 -19.73 -9.06 -5.81
CA SER A 298 -20.11 -10.47 -5.82
C SER A 298 -19.41 -11.19 -4.67
N LEU A 299 -20.18 -11.78 -3.77
CA LEU A 299 -19.69 -12.49 -2.58
C LEU A 299 -20.42 -13.83 -2.40
N ALA A 300 -19.83 -14.69 -1.60
CA ALA A 300 -20.43 -15.93 -1.09
C ALA A 300 -20.02 -16.16 0.37
N VAL A 301 -20.79 -16.91 1.12
CA VAL A 301 -20.37 -17.35 2.46
C VAL A 301 -19.13 -18.22 2.31
N GLY A 302 -18.11 -17.95 3.14
CA GLY A 302 -16.80 -18.59 3.07
C GLY A 302 -15.79 -17.86 2.17
N CYS A 303 -16.17 -16.84 1.38
CA CYS A 303 -15.20 -16.12 0.57
C CYS A 303 -14.31 -15.21 1.43
N ARG A 304 -13.07 -15.02 0.95
CA ARG A 304 -12.09 -14.11 1.54
C ARG A 304 -12.30 -12.69 1.04
N VAL A 305 -12.31 -11.75 1.97
CA VAL A 305 -12.54 -10.34 1.68
C VAL A 305 -11.55 -9.44 2.41
N MET A 306 -11.38 -8.23 1.87
CA MET A 306 -10.58 -7.17 2.50
C MET A 306 -11.43 -5.90 2.64
N LEU A 307 -11.33 -5.25 3.81
CA LEU A 307 -11.97 -3.98 4.11
C LEU A 307 -11.26 -2.83 3.37
N ARG A 308 -12.04 -1.91 2.80
CA ARG A 308 -11.54 -0.81 1.95
C ARG A 308 -11.58 0.57 2.59
N CYS A 309 -12.04 0.67 3.81
CA CYS A 309 -12.01 1.92 4.58
C CYS A 309 -11.83 1.64 6.06
N ASN A 310 -11.48 2.67 6.81
CA ASN A 310 -11.45 2.59 8.27
C ASN A 310 -12.89 2.79 8.77
N ILE A 311 -13.41 1.81 9.49
CA ILE A 311 -14.72 1.87 10.17
C ILE A 311 -14.49 2.18 11.64
N ASP A 312 -13.70 1.35 12.32
CA ASP A 312 -13.35 1.54 13.73
C ASP A 312 -11.88 1.11 13.95
N VAL A 313 -11.02 2.10 14.18
CA VAL A 313 -9.59 1.87 14.39
C VAL A 313 -9.32 1.20 15.73
N THR A 314 -10.19 1.41 16.73
CA THR A 314 -9.97 0.91 18.10
C THR A 314 -10.10 -0.61 18.20
N VAL A 315 -10.97 -1.19 17.37
CA VAL A 315 -11.18 -2.65 17.30
C VAL A 315 -10.47 -3.30 16.11
N GLY A 316 -9.72 -2.52 15.31
CA GLY A 316 -8.98 -3.06 14.17
C GLY A 316 -9.77 -3.15 12.86
N LEU A 317 -10.98 -2.56 12.76
CA LEU A 317 -11.75 -2.47 11.51
C LEU A 317 -11.21 -1.36 10.62
N VAL A 318 -10.08 -1.62 10.00
CA VAL A 318 -9.30 -0.65 9.21
C VAL A 318 -9.16 -1.08 7.76
N ASN A 319 -8.85 -0.12 6.91
CA ASN A 319 -8.55 -0.38 5.50
C ASN A 319 -7.36 -1.34 5.38
N GLY A 320 -7.59 -2.49 4.74
CA GLY A 320 -6.61 -3.58 4.62
C GLY A 320 -6.87 -4.76 5.57
N ALA A 321 -7.79 -4.65 6.52
CA ALA A 321 -8.19 -5.78 7.36
C ALA A 321 -8.81 -6.89 6.50
N ILE A 322 -8.34 -8.13 6.68
CA ILE A 322 -8.69 -9.30 5.89
C ILE A 322 -9.51 -10.25 6.75
N GLY A 323 -10.49 -10.91 6.16
CA GLY A 323 -11.32 -11.87 6.86
C GLY A 323 -12.13 -12.75 5.92
N THR A 324 -12.93 -13.66 6.52
CA THR A 324 -13.82 -14.60 5.83
C THR A 324 -15.28 -14.22 6.07
N VAL A 325 -16.08 -14.22 5.01
CA VAL A 325 -17.52 -13.95 5.08
C VAL A 325 -18.22 -15.12 5.79
N MET A 326 -18.89 -14.82 6.90
CA MET A 326 -19.65 -15.79 7.69
C MET A 326 -21.14 -15.77 7.37
N GLY A 327 -21.66 -14.64 6.92
CA GLY A 327 -23.08 -14.50 6.55
C GLY A 327 -23.32 -13.21 5.77
N ILE A 328 -24.28 -13.26 4.83
CA ILE A 328 -24.69 -12.13 4.00
C ILE A 328 -26.16 -11.86 4.27
N TYR A 329 -26.46 -10.65 4.76
CA TYR A 329 -27.81 -10.21 5.10
C TYR A 329 -28.18 -8.95 4.30
N ALA A 330 -29.44 -8.57 4.29
CA ALA A 330 -29.92 -7.44 3.49
C ALA A 330 -29.21 -6.11 3.80
N THR A 331 -28.87 -5.86 5.05
CA THR A 331 -28.27 -4.60 5.51
C THR A 331 -26.82 -4.70 5.98
N ARG A 332 -26.35 -5.91 6.27
CA ARG A 332 -25.02 -6.17 6.84
C ARG A 332 -24.40 -7.44 6.27
N ILE A 333 -23.07 -7.53 6.36
CA ILE A 333 -22.29 -8.72 6.08
C ILE A 333 -21.49 -9.05 7.33
N SER A 334 -21.65 -10.27 7.86
CA SER A 334 -20.90 -10.75 9.01
C SER A 334 -19.57 -11.33 8.55
N ILE A 335 -18.45 -10.82 9.09
CA ILE A 335 -17.09 -11.19 8.70
C ILE A 335 -16.28 -11.57 9.93
N LYS A 336 -15.62 -12.73 9.88
CA LYS A 336 -14.57 -13.12 10.83
C LYS A 336 -13.23 -12.59 10.29
N PHE A 337 -12.73 -11.50 10.87
CA PHE A 337 -11.41 -10.96 10.53
C PHE A 337 -10.30 -11.80 11.17
N ASP A 338 -9.15 -11.91 10.50
CA ASP A 338 -8.04 -12.78 10.90
C ASP A 338 -7.43 -12.36 12.25
N HIS A 339 -7.47 -11.06 12.58
CA HIS A 339 -6.89 -10.47 13.80
C HIS A 339 -7.93 -10.10 14.86
N ILE A 340 -9.21 -10.43 14.66
CA ILE A 340 -10.31 -10.13 15.60
C ILE A 340 -10.99 -11.44 15.99
N ASP A 341 -11.09 -11.73 17.28
CA ASP A 341 -11.57 -13.01 17.78
C ASP A 341 -13.06 -13.27 17.54
N VAL A 342 -13.86 -12.23 17.40
CA VAL A 342 -15.32 -12.32 17.18
C VAL A 342 -15.70 -11.83 15.79
N PRO A 343 -16.73 -12.42 15.15
CA PRO A 343 -17.28 -11.90 13.89
C PRO A 343 -17.78 -10.46 14.06
N CYS A 344 -17.53 -9.63 13.06
CA CYS A 344 -17.97 -8.25 13.01
C CYS A 344 -18.97 -8.04 11.88
N ASP A 345 -20.01 -7.26 12.14
CA ASP A 345 -21.00 -6.87 11.15
C ASP A 345 -20.57 -5.61 10.41
N ILE A 346 -20.46 -5.70 9.10
CA ILE A 346 -20.08 -4.59 8.23
C ILE A 346 -21.32 -4.08 7.50
N GLU A 347 -21.60 -2.81 7.62
CA GLU A 347 -22.70 -2.13 6.92
C GLU A 347 -22.20 -1.39 5.67
N ARG A 348 -23.16 -0.93 4.85
CA ARG A 348 -22.85 -0.10 3.68
C ARG A 348 -22.40 1.28 4.13
N VAL A 349 -21.28 1.74 3.55
CA VAL A 349 -20.77 3.11 3.72
C VAL A 349 -21.12 3.96 2.52
N THR A 350 -21.18 5.27 2.73
CA THR A 350 -21.39 6.26 1.66
C THR A 350 -20.09 6.99 1.39
N SER A 351 -19.66 7.01 0.12
CA SER A 351 -18.50 7.77 -0.31
C SER A 351 -18.84 8.70 -1.47
N ARG A 352 -18.30 9.92 -1.42
CA ARG A 352 -18.48 10.96 -2.44
C ARG A 352 -17.31 10.95 -3.41
N PHE A 353 -17.59 10.96 -4.71
CA PHE A 353 -16.58 11.14 -5.75
C PHE A 353 -17.08 12.04 -6.88
N MET A 354 -16.14 12.67 -7.60
CA MET A 354 -16.46 13.53 -8.71
C MET A 354 -16.53 12.72 -10.01
N LEU A 355 -17.70 12.69 -10.64
CA LEU A 355 -17.92 12.00 -11.92
C LEU A 355 -17.51 12.87 -13.11
N SER A 356 -17.72 14.18 -13.03
CA SER A 356 -17.24 15.20 -13.97
C SER A 356 -17.22 16.56 -13.27
N LYS A 357 -16.67 17.60 -13.95
CA LYS A 357 -16.63 18.96 -13.40
C LYS A 357 -18.00 19.36 -12.86
N ASN A 358 -18.06 19.72 -11.58
CA ASN A 358 -19.28 20.11 -10.83
C ASN A 358 -20.38 19.03 -10.73
N LEU A 359 -20.07 17.76 -10.98
CA LEU A 359 -21.02 16.66 -10.78
C LEU A 359 -20.41 15.64 -9.81
N TYR A 360 -20.97 15.60 -8.62
CA TYR A 360 -20.59 14.68 -7.56
C TYR A 360 -21.64 13.59 -7.39
N ILE A 361 -21.16 12.39 -7.10
CA ILE A 361 -21.99 11.21 -6.84
C ILE A 361 -21.66 10.70 -5.43
N HIS A 362 -22.71 10.33 -4.71
CA HIS A 362 -22.62 9.62 -3.44
C HIS A 362 -22.95 8.15 -3.70
N ARG A 363 -21.95 7.28 -3.58
CA ARG A 363 -22.12 5.84 -3.71
C ARG A 363 -22.27 5.20 -2.35
N LYS A 364 -23.34 4.44 -2.16
CA LYS A 364 -23.57 3.61 -0.98
C LYS A 364 -23.33 2.14 -1.34
N GLN A 365 -22.31 1.52 -0.74
CA GLN A 365 -21.92 0.13 -0.97
C GLN A 365 -21.19 -0.43 0.25
N PHE A 366 -21.11 -1.75 0.36
CA PHE A 366 -20.24 -2.40 1.32
C PHE A 366 -18.78 -2.10 0.98
N PRO A 367 -17.96 -1.66 1.95
CA PRO A 367 -16.56 -1.32 1.70
C PRO A 367 -15.66 -2.57 1.66
N LEU A 368 -15.99 -3.53 0.82
CA LEU A 368 -15.34 -4.83 0.73
C LEU A 368 -14.90 -5.11 -0.71
N ILE A 369 -13.84 -5.89 -0.85
CA ILE A 369 -13.42 -6.52 -2.10
C ILE A 369 -13.03 -7.97 -1.83
N LEU A 370 -13.13 -8.84 -2.85
CA LEU A 370 -12.55 -10.18 -2.79
C LEU A 370 -11.04 -10.12 -2.58
N PHE A 371 -10.52 -11.02 -1.75
CA PHE A 371 -9.13 -11.00 -1.34
C PHE A 371 -8.48 -12.39 -1.29
N TYR A 372 -8.43 -13.08 -2.41
CA TYR A 372 -7.58 -14.26 -2.63
C TYR A 372 -6.27 -13.86 -3.32
N ALA A 373 -6.32 -12.83 -4.16
CA ALA A 373 -5.19 -12.32 -4.92
C ALA A 373 -5.07 -10.81 -4.81
N ILE A 374 -3.83 -10.33 -4.71
CA ILE A 374 -3.47 -8.91 -4.62
C ILE A 374 -2.25 -8.62 -5.48
N THR A 375 -2.09 -7.37 -5.92
CA THR A 375 -0.87 -6.96 -6.61
C THR A 375 0.31 -6.79 -5.66
N ILE A 376 1.50 -7.14 -6.12
CA ILE A 376 2.76 -7.04 -5.36
C ILE A 376 2.95 -5.62 -4.80
N HIS A 377 2.58 -4.57 -5.54
CA HIS A 377 2.65 -3.18 -5.06
C HIS A 377 1.78 -2.90 -3.82
N LYS A 378 0.63 -3.56 -3.72
CA LYS A 378 -0.29 -3.32 -2.61
C LYS A 378 0.03 -4.14 -1.36
N CYS A 379 0.82 -5.19 -1.49
CA CYS A 379 1.19 -6.03 -0.34
C CYS A 379 2.57 -5.67 0.25
N GLN A 380 3.24 -4.64 -0.27
CA GLN A 380 4.48 -4.17 0.33
C GLN A 380 4.26 -3.78 1.80
N GLY A 381 5.15 -4.21 2.67
CA GLY A 381 5.03 -4.06 4.12
C GLY A 381 4.34 -5.23 4.83
N LEU A 382 3.71 -6.17 4.11
CA LEU A 382 3.16 -7.39 4.72
C LEU A 382 4.25 -8.40 5.09
N SER A 383 3.90 -9.33 5.97
CA SER A 383 4.70 -10.52 6.30
C SER A 383 3.78 -11.73 6.21
N LEU A 384 4.10 -12.67 5.33
CA LEU A 384 3.24 -13.80 4.99
C LEU A 384 3.89 -15.11 5.43
N ASP A 385 3.11 -15.99 6.05
CA ASP A 385 3.55 -17.35 6.36
C ASP A 385 3.61 -18.19 5.07
N THR A 386 2.58 -18.04 4.22
CA THR A 386 2.45 -18.78 2.96
C THR A 386 1.96 -17.86 1.84
N ALA A 387 2.56 -17.93 0.67
CA ALA A 387 2.14 -17.20 -0.52
C ALA A 387 2.25 -18.01 -1.80
N ILE A 388 1.31 -17.81 -2.72
CA ILE A 388 1.37 -18.28 -4.10
C ILE A 388 1.77 -17.11 -4.98
N ILE A 389 2.93 -17.17 -5.65
CA ILE A 389 3.51 -16.06 -6.39
C ILE A 389 3.64 -16.39 -7.87
N ASP A 390 3.20 -15.49 -8.74
CA ASP A 390 3.43 -15.57 -10.18
C ASP A 390 4.69 -14.76 -10.55
N LEU A 391 5.75 -15.46 -10.94
CA LEU A 391 7.00 -14.90 -11.45
C LEU A 391 7.19 -15.19 -12.95
N SER A 392 6.10 -15.10 -13.74
CA SER A 392 6.16 -15.18 -15.20
C SER A 392 6.87 -13.95 -15.83
N THR A 393 7.08 -13.96 -17.15
CA THR A 393 7.61 -12.83 -17.95
C THR A 393 6.86 -11.52 -17.78
N VAL A 394 5.71 -11.55 -17.12
CA VAL A 394 4.82 -10.41 -16.88
C VAL A 394 5.22 -9.57 -15.68
N VAL A 395 6.28 -9.94 -14.94
CA VAL A 395 6.83 -9.15 -13.83
C VAL A 395 7.67 -8.00 -14.39
N PHE A 396 7.12 -6.77 -14.39
CA PHE A 396 7.63 -5.64 -15.18
C PHE A 396 8.45 -4.60 -14.42
N GLY A 397 8.67 -4.73 -13.16
CA GLY A 397 9.27 -3.65 -12.37
C GLY A 397 10.56 -4.05 -11.69
N ASP A 398 11.47 -3.10 -11.60
CA ASP A 398 12.67 -3.23 -10.77
C ASP A 398 12.26 -3.56 -9.33
N GLY A 399 12.91 -4.56 -8.71
CA GLY A 399 12.65 -4.98 -7.34
C GLY A 399 11.37 -5.80 -7.11
N MET A 400 10.49 -5.97 -8.10
CA MET A 400 9.17 -6.59 -7.91
C MET A 400 9.27 -8.05 -7.46
N ALA A 401 10.13 -8.85 -8.09
CA ALA A 401 10.35 -10.24 -7.71
C ALA A 401 10.96 -10.35 -6.31
N TYR A 402 11.97 -9.52 -6.01
CA TYR A 402 12.55 -9.46 -4.67
C TYR A 402 11.50 -9.12 -3.60
N VAL A 403 10.66 -8.10 -3.84
CA VAL A 403 9.60 -7.75 -2.89
C VAL A 403 8.65 -8.90 -2.69
N ALA A 404 8.12 -9.52 -3.75
CA ALA A 404 7.20 -10.63 -3.64
C ALA A 404 7.77 -11.79 -2.81
N LEU A 405 9.01 -12.21 -3.12
CA LEU A 405 9.69 -13.29 -2.41
C LEU A 405 9.99 -12.92 -0.95
N SER A 406 10.44 -11.68 -0.69
CA SER A 406 10.84 -11.23 0.65
C SER A 406 9.67 -11.07 1.64
N LEU A 407 8.42 -11.07 1.15
CA LEU A 407 7.23 -11.04 2.02
C LEU A 407 7.03 -12.35 2.76
N VAL A 408 7.51 -13.47 2.20
CA VAL A 408 7.38 -14.79 2.80
C VAL A 408 8.45 -14.99 3.88
N ARG A 409 8.06 -15.58 5.02
CA ARG A 409 8.95 -15.77 6.16
C ARG A 409 9.99 -16.87 5.94
N THR A 410 9.56 -17.97 5.32
CA THR A 410 10.40 -19.16 5.11
C THR A 410 10.31 -19.65 3.68
N LEU A 411 11.34 -20.36 3.23
CA LEU A 411 11.36 -20.97 1.91
C LEU A 411 10.19 -21.97 1.73
N ASN A 412 9.82 -22.70 2.78
CA ASN A 412 8.71 -23.65 2.73
C ASN A 412 7.34 -22.99 2.50
N GLY A 413 7.15 -21.73 2.91
CA GLY A 413 5.93 -20.97 2.64
C GLY A 413 5.86 -20.39 1.23
N LEU A 414 6.92 -20.56 0.42
CA LEU A 414 7.00 -20.06 -0.94
C LEU A 414 6.45 -21.07 -1.93
N HIS A 415 5.41 -20.71 -2.69
CA HIS A 415 4.87 -21.51 -3.77
C HIS A 415 4.79 -20.67 -5.03
N LEU A 416 5.35 -21.17 -6.14
CA LEU A 416 5.39 -20.46 -7.41
C LEU A 416 4.37 -21.05 -8.39
N LEU A 417 3.48 -20.18 -8.90
CA LEU A 417 2.59 -20.55 -10.00
C LEU A 417 3.36 -20.70 -11.30
N SER A 418 4.30 -19.80 -11.53
CA SER A 418 5.22 -19.87 -12.67
C SER A 418 6.52 -19.14 -12.34
N TYR A 419 7.59 -19.51 -13.06
CA TYR A 419 8.89 -18.88 -12.99
C TYR A 419 9.52 -18.84 -14.38
N ASP A 420 9.93 -17.67 -14.83
CA ASP A 420 10.68 -17.49 -16.07
C ASP A 420 12.16 -17.20 -15.75
N PRO A 421 13.09 -18.10 -16.13
CA PRO A 421 14.52 -17.91 -15.89
C PRO A 421 15.13 -16.70 -16.63
N LEU A 422 14.46 -16.23 -17.70
CA LEU A 422 14.84 -15.03 -18.45
C LEU A 422 14.40 -13.73 -17.75
N LEU A 423 13.76 -13.85 -16.60
CA LEU A 423 13.46 -12.74 -15.70
C LEU A 423 14.80 -12.08 -15.33
N LYS A 424 15.29 -11.23 -16.22
CA LYS A 424 16.39 -10.32 -15.93
C LYS A 424 15.84 -9.37 -14.86
N LEU A 425 16.08 -9.72 -13.62
CA LEU A 425 15.87 -8.87 -12.46
C LEU A 425 16.75 -7.63 -12.67
N VAL A 426 16.23 -6.67 -13.44
CA VAL A 426 16.97 -5.51 -13.91
C VAL A 426 17.05 -4.52 -12.78
N ILE A 427 18.03 -4.67 -11.91
CA ILE A 427 18.51 -3.61 -11.03
C ILE A 427 19.58 -2.81 -11.79
N ARG A 428 19.17 -2.05 -12.80
CA ARG A 428 20.10 -1.27 -13.65
C ARG A 428 20.49 0.11 -13.13
N ALA A 429 19.91 0.62 -12.06
CA ALA A 429 20.06 2.05 -11.73
C ALA A 429 20.75 2.38 -10.41
N LEU A 430 20.94 1.45 -9.49
CA LEU A 430 21.41 1.75 -8.13
C LEU A 430 22.89 1.53 -7.87
N MET A 431 23.60 0.78 -8.72
CA MET A 431 25.03 0.54 -8.56
C MET A 431 25.94 1.76 -8.76
N LYS A 432 25.40 2.94 -9.07
CA LYS A 432 26.19 4.19 -9.20
C LYS A 432 26.18 5.08 -7.96
N PHE A 433 25.61 4.64 -6.86
CA PHE A 433 25.48 5.47 -5.64
C PHE A 433 26.20 4.91 -4.41
N THR A 434 26.96 3.83 -4.55
CA THR A 434 27.84 3.29 -3.49
C THR A 434 29.32 3.52 -3.81
N GLY A 435 29.65 4.59 -4.50
CA GLY A 435 31.00 5.05 -4.74
C GLY A 435 31.16 6.47 -4.22
#